data_40756966d00c96e87c288dab0a3b5768
#
_entry.id   40756966d00c96e87c288dab0a3b5768
#
_cell.length_a   1.000
_cell.length_b   1.000
_cell.length_c   1.000
_cell.angle_alpha   90.00
_cell.angle_beta   90.00
_cell.angle_gamma   90.00
#
_symmetry.space_group_name_H-M   'P 1'
#
loop_
_entity.id
_entity.type
_entity.pdbx_description
1 polymer ?
#
loop_
_entity_poly.entity_id
_entity_poly.type
_entity_poly.pdbx_seq_one_letter_code
_entity_poly.pdbx_strand_id
1 'polypeptide(L)'
;SATSVINKIEDISLREKATQMLKFSAGIWPAPEAIAERYEQVKILEKEILNAPANKICALGECGLDHHWNPSGEDNRCEDDFASKKMLDAEAEMFEMQLALAHKLNLPVIVHSRDAFDGTLSCIKNVGYDNGIIHCYSYGVKEAKAFLDRGWNISFSGSITYAKPSKMPLTEELIKYVPLDRMLIETDSPYLAPVPHRGKVNSSVYVEFVYNFVANILNISPENLSLIVDQNIRNLFIL
;
A
#
# COMPACT_ATOMS: atom_id res chain seq x y z
N SER A 1 -18.38 6.31 -3.00
CA SER A 1 -17.56 5.83 -1.87
C SER A 1 -18.05 4.46 -1.42
N ALA A 2 -17.20 3.68 -0.74
CA ALA A 2 -17.57 2.36 -0.18
C ALA A 2 -18.80 2.46 0.73
N THR A 3 -18.89 3.50 1.55
CA THR A 3 -20.05 3.77 2.41
C THR A 3 -21.35 3.92 1.60
N SER A 4 -21.31 4.57 0.44
CA SER A 4 -22.50 4.73 -0.40
C SER A 4 -22.96 3.41 -1.03
N VAL A 5 -22.05 2.49 -1.28
CA VAL A 5 -22.37 1.13 -1.77
C VAL A 5 -22.98 0.29 -0.66
N ILE A 6 -22.36 0.31 0.53
CA ILE A 6 -22.86 -0.42 1.70
C ILE A 6 -24.27 0.02 2.08
N ASN A 7 -24.56 1.31 2.02
CA ASN A 7 -25.89 1.85 2.32
C ASN A 7 -27.00 1.38 1.36
N LYS A 8 -26.65 0.83 0.19
CA LYS A 8 -27.60 0.26 -0.77
C LYS A 8 -27.92 -1.22 -0.52
N ILE A 9 -27.26 -1.85 0.43
CA ILE A 9 -27.52 -3.24 0.81
C ILE A 9 -28.85 -3.27 1.56
N GLU A 10 -29.86 -3.95 1.02
CA GLU A 10 -31.22 -4.03 1.59
C GLU A 10 -31.25 -4.93 2.85
N ASP A 11 -30.49 -6.05 2.84
CA ASP A 11 -30.34 -6.91 4.00
C ASP A 11 -29.61 -6.18 5.13
N ILE A 12 -30.32 -5.96 6.24
CA ILE A 12 -29.82 -5.21 7.39
C ILE A 12 -28.60 -5.92 8.02
N SER A 13 -28.68 -7.24 8.21
CA SER A 13 -27.58 -8.03 8.82
C SER A 13 -26.32 -7.98 7.97
N LEU A 14 -26.46 -8.11 6.65
CA LEU A 14 -25.35 -8.03 5.71
C LEU A 14 -24.75 -6.61 5.66
N ARG A 15 -25.62 -5.58 5.70
CA ARG A 15 -25.19 -4.18 5.76
C ARG A 15 -24.41 -3.86 7.03
N GLU A 16 -24.87 -4.34 8.18
CA GLU A 16 -24.17 -4.18 9.46
C GLU A 16 -22.81 -4.85 9.45
N LYS A 17 -22.71 -6.10 8.96
CA LYS A 17 -21.43 -6.81 8.79
C LYS A 17 -20.48 -6.02 7.88
N ALA A 18 -20.94 -5.59 6.72
CA ALA A 18 -20.14 -4.82 5.78
C ALA A 18 -19.65 -3.50 6.41
N THR A 19 -20.50 -2.83 7.19
CA THR A 19 -20.13 -1.59 7.90
C THR A 19 -19.06 -1.83 8.98
N GLN A 20 -19.14 -2.95 9.70
CA GLN A 20 -18.17 -3.31 10.72
C GLN A 20 -16.81 -3.67 10.09
N MET A 21 -16.82 -4.36 8.95
CA MET A 21 -15.61 -4.73 8.22
C MET A 21 -14.92 -3.51 7.57
N LEU A 22 -15.66 -2.42 7.28
CA LEU A 22 -15.11 -1.26 6.62
C LEU A 22 -14.22 -0.46 7.57
N LYS A 23 -12.94 -0.42 7.27
CA LYS A 23 -11.91 0.38 7.92
C LYS A 23 -11.30 1.35 6.91
N PHE A 24 -10.61 2.36 7.40
CA PHE A 24 -9.98 3.38 6.59
C PHE A 24 -8.51 3.53 6.98
N SER A 25 -7.73 3.98 6.04
CA SER A 25 -6.45 4.62 6.28
C SER A 25 -6.57 6.11 6.01
N ALA A 26 -5.68 6.89 6.59
CA ALA A 26 -5.55 8.31 6.32
C ALA A 26 -4.06 8.65 6.16
N GLY A 27 -3.69 9.31 5.08
CA GLY A 27 -2.32 9.68 4.75
C GLY A 27 -2.27 10.74 3.67
N ILE A 28 -1.06 11.20 3.37
CA ILE A 28 -0.80 12.21 2.36
C ILE A 28 0.12 11.59 1.31
N TRP A 29 -0.43 11.37 0.13
CA TRP A 29 0.34 10.94 -1.03
C TRP A 29 1.28 12.08 -1.50
N PRO A 30 2.49 11.80 -2.03
CA PRO A 30 3.50 12.80 -2.37
C PRO A 30 3.16 13.62 -3.65
N ALA A 31 2.02 14.31 -3.63
CA ALA A 31 1.69 15.29 -4.66
C ALA A 31 2.51 16.59 -4.46
N PRO A 32 2.92 17.28 -5.53
CA PRO A 32 3.73 18.50 -5.43
C PRO A 32 3.17 19.56 -4.50
N GLU A 33 1.86 19.78 -4.55
CA GLU A 33 1.16 20.75 -3.69
C GLU A 33 1.22 20.32 -2.21
N ALA A 34 1.05 19.02 -1.95
CA ALA A 34 1.12 18.50 -0.58
C ALA A 34 2.55 18.59 -0.03
N ILE A 35 3.56 18.30 -0.86
CA ILE A 35 4.98 18.44 -0.49
C ILE A 35 5.31 19.90 -0.15
N ALA A 36 4.81 20.84 -0.95
CA ALA A 36 5.03 22.28 -0.71
C ALA A 36 4.43 22.74 0.64
N GLU A 37 3.27 22.22 1.01
CA GLU A 37 2.52 22.56 2.22
C GLU A 37 2.68 21.53 3.36
N ARG A 38 3.65 20.62 3.29
CA ARG A 38 3.78 19.42 4.12
C ARG A 38 3.59 19.63 5.63
N TYR A 39 4.08 20.75 6.16
CA TYR A 39 3.95 21.04 7.60
C TYR A 39 2.51 21.26 8.03
N GLU A 40 1.73 21.97 7.22
CA GLU A 40 0.33 22.22 7.51
C GLU A 40 -0.51 21.00 7.20
N GLN A 41 -0.24 20.31 6.09
CA GLN A 41 -0.94 19.08 5.70
C GLN A 41 -0.81 17.99 6.75
N VAL A 42 0.38 17.76 7.32
CA VAL A 42 0.56 16.75 8.38
C VAL A 42 -0.14 17.13 9.69
N LYS A 43 -0.22 18.41 10.04
CA LYS A 43 -1.03 18.87 11.19
C LYS A 43 -2.52 18.63 10.98
N ILE A 44 -3.02 18.90 9.77
CA ILE A 44 -4.41 18.61 9.41
C ILE A 44 -4.66 17.11 9.49
N LEU A 45 -3.77 16.28 8.92
CA LEU A 45 -3.86 14.82 8.96
C LEU A 45 -3.95 14.31 10.41
N GLU A 46 -3.09 14.79 11.30
CA GLU A 46 -3.11 14.41 12.72
C GLU A 46 -4.47 14.73 13.35
N LYS A 47 -4.97 15.94 13.12
CA LYS A 47 -6.28 16.37 13.64
C LYS A 47 -7.42 15.51 13.11
N GLU A 48 -7.43 15.17 11.81
CA GLU A 48 -8.45 14.34 11.19
C GLU A 48 -8.43 12.91 11.76
N ILE A 49 -7.23 12.32 11.95
CA ILE A 49 -7.11 10.99 12.57
C ILE A 49 -7.63 11.00 14.01
N LEU A 50 -7.26 12.02 14.80
CA LEU A 50 -7.69 12.11 16.20
C LEU A 50 -9.19 12.39 16.37
N ASN A 51 -9.81 13.05 15.40
CA ASN A 51 -11.25 13.33 15.40
C ASN A 51 -12.11 12.23 14.76
N ALA A 52 -11.47 11.24 14.12
CA ALA A 52 -12.19 10.13 13.50
C ALA A 52 -12.92 9.27 14.57
N PRO A 53 -14.05 8.65 14.24
CA PRO A 53 -14.69 7.70 15.13
C PRO A 53 -13.72 6.60 15.57
N ALA A 54 -13.80 6.18 16.83
CA ALA A 54 -12.92 5.18 17.40
C ALA A 54 -12.87 3.91 16.51
N ASN A 55 -11.66 3.39 16.30
CA ASN A 55 -11.38 2.19 15.50
C ASN A 55 -11.81 2.27 14.02
N LYS A 56 -12.06 3.45 13.47
CA LYS A 56 -12.35 3.61 12.03
C LYS A 56 -11.09 3.81 11.20
N ILE A 57 -10.11 4.56 11.72
CA ILE A 57 -8.78 4.66 11.10
C ILE A 57 -7.91 3.55 11.68
N CYS A 58 -7.48 2.61 10.85
CA CYS A 58 -6.67 1.46 11.26
C CYS A 58 -5.21 1.53 10.77
N ALA A 59 -4.88 2.50 9.93
CA ALA A 59 -3.54 2.71 9.42
C ALA A 59 -3.31 4.18 9.06
N LEU A 60 -2.05 4.61 9.07
CA LEU A 60 -1.62 5.83 8.42
C LEU A 60 -1.15 5.49 7.00
N GLY A 61 -1.70 6.14 6.02
CA GLY A 61 -1.36 5.93 4.61
C GLY A 61 -2.56 6.15 3.67
N GLU A 62 -2.31 6.15 2.41
CA GLU A 62 -1.05 5.90 1.70
C GLU A 62 -0.12 7.09 1.83
N CYS A 63 1.18 6.85 2.14
CA CYS A 63 2.23 7.86 2.19
C CYS A 63 3.56 7.24 1.76
N GLY A 64 4.53 8.05 1.34
CA GLY A 64 5.81 7.50 0.89
C GLY A 64 6.48 8.36 -0.15
N LEU A 65 7.23 7.72 -1.06
CA LEU A 65 8.00 8.35 -2.12
C LEU A 65 7.62 7.80 -3.49
N ASP A 66 7.42 8.69 -4.47
CA ASP A 66 7.18 8.30 -5.86
C ASP A 66 8.12 9.06 -6.79
N HIS A 67 9.17 8.38 -7.24
CA HIS A 67 10.17 8.93 -8.17
C HIS A 67 9.92 8.50 -9.62
N HIS A 68 8.75 7.91 -9.89
CA HIS A 68 8.38 7.51 -11.24
C HIS A 68 7.88 8.71 -12.03
N TRP A 69 8.63 9.07 -13.08
CA TRP A 69 8.16 10.07 -14.03
C TRP A 69 7.52 9.39 -15.26
N ASN A 70 6.31 9.81 -15.57
CA ASN A 70 5.60 9.36 -16.76
C ASN A 70 5.16 10.59 -17.58
N PRO A 71 5.77 10.86 -18.73
CA PRO A 71 5.46 12.03 -19.55
C PRO A 71 4.02 12.04 -20.10
N SER A 72 3.34 10.91 -20.08
CA SER A 72 1.92 10.77 -20.42
C SER A 72 1.03 10.52 -19.19
N GLY A 73 1.57 10.67 -17.99
CA GLY A 73 0.89 10.43 -16.72
C GLY A 73 -0.18 11.47 -16.41
N GLU A 74 -1.10 11.07 -15.56
CA GLU A 74 -2.18 11.93 -15.08
C GLU A 74 -1.73 12.83 -13.91
N ASP A 75 -0.52 12.63 -13.38
CA ASP A 75 0.02 13.46 -12.33
C ASP A 75 0.57 14.78 -12.89
N ASN A 76 0.42 15.87 -12.14
CA ASN A 76 0.85 17.19 -12.55
C ASN A 76 2.36 17.42 -12.41
N ARG A 77 3.16 16.36 -12.19
CA ARG A 77 4.61 16.46 -12.03
C ARG A 77 5.32 16.54 -13.38
N CYS A 78 6.34 17.38 -13.47
CA CYS A 78 7.20 17.46 -14.65
C CYS A 78 8.57 16.84 -14.37
N GLU A 79 9.37 16.62 -15.43
CA GLU A 79 10.72 16.04 -15.29
C GLU A 79 11.60 16.82 -14.31
N ASP A 80 11.48 18.14 -14.28
CA ASP A 80 12.24 19.00 -13.39
C ASP A 80 11.89 18.79 -11.90
N ASP A 81 10.66 18.37 -11.58
CA ASP A 81 10.24 18.07 -10.20
C ASP A 81 10.99 16.88 -9.62
N PHE A 82 11.37 15.90 -10.47
CA PHE A 82 12.17 14.74 -10.05
C PHE A 82 13.67 15.00 -10.06
N ALA A 83 14.14 15.97 -10.84
CA ALA A 83 15.54 16.33 -10.94
C ALA A 83 15.97 17.27 -9.80
N SER A 84 15.03 17.94 -9.15
CA SER A 84 15.31 18.89 -8.09
C SER A 84 15.57 18.20 -6.76
N LYS A 85 16.84 18.21 -6.31
CA LYS A 85 17.21 17.71 -4.98
C LYS A 85 16.33 18.31 -3.87
N LYS A 86 15.98 19.58 -3.98
CA LYS A 86 15.13 20.27 -3.00
C LYS A 86 13.73 19.64 -2.90
N MET A 87 13.18 19.21 -4.03
CA MET A 87 11.86 18.56 -4.07
C MET A 87 11.93 17.17 -3.47
N LEU A 88 12.94 16.37 -3.83
CA LEU A 88 13.16 15.04 -3.28
C LEU A 88 13.43 15.07 -1.76
N ASP A 89 14.22 16.04 -1.28
CA ASP A 89 14.47 16.24 0.15
C ASP A 89 13.17 16.63 0.89
N ALA A 90 12.30 17.46 0.29
CA ALA A 90 11.02 17.86 0.87
C ALA A 90 9.99 16.71 0.88
N GLU A 91 9.97 15.89 -0.16
CA GLU A 91 9.15 14.67 -0.21
C GLU A 91 9.58 13.68 0.88
N ALA A 92 10.88 13.43 1.01
CA ALA A 92 11.43 12.58 2.06
C ALA A 92 11.08 13.11 3.46
N GLU A 93 11.21 14.41 3.70
CA GLU A 93 10.82 15.05 4.97
C GLU A 93 9.32 14.85 5.26
N MET A 94 8.44 15.03 4.26
CA MET A 94 7.00 14.79 4.42
C MET A 94 6.70 13.33 4.78
N PHE A 95 7.41 12.39 4.18
CA PHE A 95 7.26 10.97 4.51
C PHE A 95 7.75 10.67 5.93
N GLU A 96 8.92 11.19 6.33
CA GLU A 96 9.43 11.03 7.71
C GLU A 96 8.48 11.63 8.76
N MET A 97 7.87 12.79 8.49
CA MET A 97 6.84 13.38 9.36
C MET A 97 5.64 12.45 9.52
N GLN A 98 5.19 11.79 8.47
CA GLN A 98 4.08 10.85 8.52
C GLN A 98 4.46 9.54 9.25
N LEU A 99 5.68 9.02 9.04
CA LEU A 99 6.20 7.89 9.84
C LEU A 99 6.27 8.23 11.33
N ALA A 100 6.75 9.42 11.69
CA ALA A 100 6.81 9.88 13.07
C ALA A 100 5.39 10.04 13.68
N LEU A 101 4.44 10.53 12.89
CA LEU A 101 3.03 10.62 13.31
C LEU A 101 2.43 9.22 13.54
N ALA A 102 2.67 8.27 12.63
CA ALA A 102 2.23 6.88 12.78
C ALA A 102 2.80 6.24 14.05
N HIS A 103 4.10 6.45 14.31
CA HIS A 103 4.75 6.00 15.54
C HIS A 103 4.09 6.61 16.80
N LYS A 104 3.85 7.93 16.79
CA LYS A 104 3.16 8.64 17.89
C LYS A 104 1.77 8.09 18.17
N LEU A 105 1.03 7.72 17.12
CA LEU A 105 -0.34 7.21 17.21
C LEU A 105 -0.43 5.68 17.29
N ASN A 106 0.71 4.99 17.25
CA ASN A 106 0.81 3.52 17.21
C ASN A 106 -0.03 2.89 16.09
N LEU A 107 -0.01 3.52 14.90
CA LEU A 107 -0.71 3.04 13.72
C LEU A 107 0.27 2.37 12.75
N PRO A 108 -0.08 1.23 12.14
CA PRO A 108 0.72 0.69 11.04
C PRO A 108 0.68 1.63 9.84
N VAL A 109 1.73 1.58 9.01
CA VAL A 109 1.88 2.48 7.86
C VAL A 109 1.66 1.73 6.56
N ILE A 110 0.89 2.31 5.64
CA ILE A 110 0.77 1.86 4.27
C ILE A 110 1.72 2.71 3.42
N VAL A 111 2.84 2.10 3.03
CA VAL A 111 3.93 2.80 2.34
C VAL A 111 3.82 2.64 0.84
N HIS A 112 3.71 3.77 0.15
CA HIS A 112 3.95 3.90 -1.27
C HIS A 112 5.46 4.01 -1.54
N SER A 113 5.97 3.21 -2.45
CA SER A 113 7.38 3.29 -2.86
C SER A 113 7.52 2.90 -4.33
N ARG A 114 7.75 3.88 -5.18
CA ARG A 114 7.86 3.67 -6.63
C ARG A 114 9.12 4.32 -7.16
N ASP A 115 10.04 3.49 -7.71
CA ASP A 115 11.37 3.92 -8.18
C ASP A 115 12.19 4.67 -7.10
N ALA A 116 11.89 4.44 -5.82
CA ALA A 116 12.37 5.21 -4.66
C ALA A 116 12.89 4.34 -3.49
N PHE A 117 13.34 3.11 -3.77
CA PHE A 117 13.73 2.13 -2.74
C PHE A 117 14.70 2.68 -1.71
N ASP A 118 15.85 3.24 -2.15
CA ASP A 118 16.90 3.71 -1.24
C ASP A 118 16.41 4.86 -0.35
N GLY A 119 15.66 5.79 -0.92
CA GLY A 119 15.04 6.90 -0.19
C GLY A 119 14.02 6.40 0.85
N THR A 120 13.12 5.50 0.44
CA THR A 120 12.12 4.90 1.33
C THR A 120 12.78 4.19 2.51
N LEU A 121 13.77 3.35 2.24
CA LEU A 121 14.50 2.62 3.29
C LEU A 121 15.26 3.57 4.22
N SER A 122 15.81 4.68 3.70
CA SER A 122 16.49 5.69 4.49
C SER A 122 15.54 6.41 5.43
N CYS A 123 14.38 6.87 4.96
CA CYS A 123 13.36 7.52 5.79
C CYS A 123 12.88 6.58 6.92
N ILE A 124 12.60 5.32 6.61
CA ILE A 124 12.21 4.31 7.61
C ILE A 124 13.30 4.16 8.68
N LYS A 125 14.58 4.07 8.28
CA LYS A 125 15.71 3.97 9.21
C LYS A 125 15.88 5.22 10.07
N ASN A 126 15.74 6.40 9.48
CA ASN A 126 15.91 7.68 10.17
C ASN A 126 14.87 7.86 11.29
N VAL A 127 13.62 7.48 11.03
CA VAL A 127 12.55 7.56 12.04
C VAL A 127 12.59 6.38 13.01
N GLY A 128 13.06 5.21 12.58
CA GLY A 128 13.16 4.01 13.42
C GLY A 128 11.81 3.39 13.78
N TYR A 129 10.81 3.53 12.89
CA TYR A 129 9.50 2.91 13.05
C TYR A 129 9.25 1.85 11.99
N ASP A 130 9.18 0.58 12.40
CA ASP A 130 9.13 -0.59 11.54
C ASP A 130 7.80 -1.35 11.70
N ASN A 131 6.66 -0.70 11.44
CA ASN A 131 5.34 -1.30 11.56
C ASN A 131 4.47 -0.91 10.37
N GLY A 132 4.24 -1.82 9.42
CA GLY A 132 3.40 -1.53 8.27
C GLY A 132 3.61 -2.48 7.09
N ILE A 133 3.20 -1.99 5.92
CA ILE A 133 3.30 -2.68 4.63
C ILE A 133 3.99 -1.80 3.60
N ILE A 134 4.79 -2.42 2.74
CA ILE A 134 5.16 -1.83 1.45
C ILE A 134 4.09 -2.28 0.46
N HIS A 135 3.16 -1.38 0.15
CA HIS A 135 2.01 -1.70 -0.67
C HIS A 135 2.39 -1.73 -2.15
N CYS A 136 1.60 -2.45 -2.94
CA CYS A 136 1.76 -2.55 -4.40
C CYS A 136 3.22 -2.83 -4.82
N TYR A 137 3.87 -3.77 -4.12
CA TYR A 137 5.30 -4.03 -4.21
C TYR A 137 5.75 -4.32 -5.64
N SER A 138 6.73 -3.56 -6.13
CA SER A 138 7.20 -3.60 -7.52
C SER A 138 8.71 -3.83 -7.69
N TYR A 139 9.46 -4.02 -6.60
CA TYR A 139 10.89 -4.29 -6.62
C TYR A 139 11.20 -5.79 -6.69
N GLY A 140 12.49 -6.13 -6.63
CA GLY A 140 12.98 -7.51 -6.62
C GLY A 140 13.18 -8.08 -5.22
N VAL A 141 13.76 -9.29 -5.19
CA VAL A 141 14.05 -10.03 -3.94
C VAL A 141 15.04 -9.29 -3.05
N LYS A 142 16.04 -8.62 -3.63
CA LYS A 142 17.07 -7.89 -2.86
C LYS A 142 16.46 -6.78 -2.01
N GLU A 143 15.55 -6.02 -2.60
CA GLU A 143 14.86 -4.91 -1.94
C GLU A 143 13.82 -5.45 -0.93
N ALA A 144 13.09 -6.54 -1.30
CA ALA A 144 12.18 -7.22 -0.39
C ALA A 144 12.88 -7.68 0.89
N LYS A 145 14.09 -8.26 0.75
CA LYS A 145 14.90 -8.68 1.90
C LYS A 145 15.14 -7.53 2.88
N ALA A 146 15.48 -6.35 2.38
CA ALA A 146 15.80 -5.20 3.24
C ALA A 146 14.60 -4.73 4.07
N PHE A 147 13.39 -4.81 3.53
CA PHE A 147 12.15 -4.49 4.26
C PHE A 147 11.77 -5.63 5.22
N LEU A 148 11.82 -6.89 4.75
CA LEU A 148 11.47 -8.07 5.56
C LEU A 148 12.40 -8.25 6.77
N ASP A 149 13.70 -8.01 6.63
CA ASP A 149 14.68 -8.06 7.73
C ASP A 149 14.36 -7.03 8.84
N ARG A 150 13.58 -5.99 8.52
CA ARG A 150 13.09 -4.99 9.47
C ARG A 150 11.68 -5.29 10.01
N GLY A 151 11.06 -6.37 9.56
CA GLY A 151 9.73 -6.78 10.03
C GLY A 151 8.55 -6.23 9.20
N TRP A 152 8.81 -5.53 8.10
CA TRP A 152 7.77 -5.03 7.20
C TRP A 152 7.04 -6.16 6.48
N ASN A 153 5.78 -5.91 6.14
CA ASN A 153 4.99 -6.78 5.29
C ASN A 153 5.08 -6.32 3.83
N ILE A 154 4.89 -7.26 2.91
CA ILE A 154 4.88 -7.01 1.46
C ILE A 154 3.49 -7.29 0.92
N SER A 155 2.92 -6.35 0.17
CA SER A 155 1.61 -6.52 -0.46
C SER A 155 1.72 -6.64 -1.97
N PHE A 156 1.04 -7.63 -2.55
CA PHE A 156 0.97 -7.86 -3.98
C PHE A 156 -0.38 -7.41 -4.53
N SER A 157 -0.35 -6.53 -5.52
CA SER A 157 -1.53 -6.03 -6.25
C SER A 157 -1.67 -6.70 -7.61
N GLY A 158 -2.63 -6.25 -8.42
CA GLY A 158 -2.85 -6.75 -9.77
C GLY A 158 -1.62 -6.68 -10.69
N SER A 159 -0.71 -5.76 -10.44
CA SER A 159 0.54 -5.62 -11.21
C SER A 159 1.44 -6.85 -11.18
N ILE A 160 1.38 -7.68 -10.12
CA ILE A 160 2.16 -8.92 -10.01
C ILE A 160 1.83 -9.90 -11.14
N THR A 161 0.63 -9.81 -11.71
CA THR A 161 0.18 -10.66 -12.83
C THR A 161 0.69 -10.21 -14.20
N TYR A 162 1.41 -9.06 -14.30
CA TYR A 162 1.82 -8.46 -15.58
C TYR A 162 3.14 -9.02 -16.14
N ALA A 163 3.79 -9.92 -15.41
CA ALA A 163 5.08 -10.45 -15.81
C ALA A 163 5.01 -11.08 -17.21
N LYS A 164 5.86 -10.59 -18.10
CA LYS A 164 6.07 -11.24 -19.41
C LYS A 164 6.74 -12.60 -19.18
N PRO A 165 6.59 -13.58 -20.09
CA PRO A 165 7.17 -14.91 -19.95
C PRO A 165 8.67 -14.89 -19.57
N SER A 166 9.44 -13.97 -20.14
CA SER A 166 10.88 -13.81 -19.86
C SER A 166 11.19 -13.29 -18.44
N LYS A 167 10.23 -12.68 -17.77
CA LYS A 167 10.36 -12.15 -16.40
C LYS A 167 9.64 -12.99 -15.34
N MET A 168 8.86 -13.98 -15.78
CA MET A 168 8.10 -14.86 -14.88
C MET A 168 8.98 -15.54 -13.83
N PRO A 169 10.19 -16.06 -14.12
CA PRO A 169 11.05 -16.66 -13.11
C PRO A 169 11.40 -15.70 -11.95
N LEU A 170 11.60 -14.41 -12.22
CA LEU A 170 11.88 -13.40 -11.19
C LEU A 170 10.65 -13.11 -10.32
N THR A 171 9.45 -13.11 -10.95
CA THR A 171 8.19 -12.94 -10.22
C THR A 171 7.92 -14.14 -9.31
N GLU A 172 8.16 -15.35 -9.82
CA GLU A 172 8.03 -16.57 -9.00
C GLU A 172 9.03 -16.61 -7.84
N GLU A 173 10.28 -16.20 -8.10
CA GLU A 173 11.32 -16.09 -7.07
C GLU A 173 10.88 -15.11 -5.97
N LEU A 174 10.39 -13.94 -6.34
CA LEU A 174 9.91 -12.94 -5.40
C LEU A 174 8.74 -13.46 -4.54
N ILE A 175 7.72 -14.04 -5.16
CA ILE A 175 6.54 -14.57 -4.45
C ILE A 175 6.94 -15.68 -3.48
N LYS A 176 7.84 -16.59 -3.89
CA LYS A 176 8.34 -17.67 -3.04
C LYS A 176 9.29 -17.19 -1.93
N TYR A 177 9.93 -16.03 -2.13
CA TYR A 177 10.86 -15.45 -1.16
C TYR A 177 10.13 -14.79 0.01
N VAL A 178 8.99 -14.14 -0.24
CA VAL A 178 8.23 -13.44 0.81
C VAL A 178 7.59 -14.47 1.75
N PRO A 179 7.90 -14.43 3.05
CA PRO A 179 7.30 -15.35 4.03
C PRO A 179 5.77 -15.22 4.04
N LEU A 180 5.07 -16.35 4.18
CA LEU A 180 3.61 -16.37 4.18
C LEU A 180 2.99 -15.49 5.28
N ASP A 181 3.64 -15.39 6.45
CA ASP A 181 3.21 -14.55 7.58
C ASP A 181 3.55 -13.05 7.41
N ARG A 182 4.18 -12.69 6.28
CA ARG A 182 4.51 -11.30 5.89
C ARG A 182 3.88 -10.89 4.56
N MET A 183 3.08 -11.77 3.98
CA MET A 183 2.46 -11.56 2.68
C MET A 183 1.05 -11.00 2.81
N LEU A 184 0.75 -9.98 2.03
CA LEU A 184 -0.59 -9.42 1.86
C LEU A 184 -0.97 -9.41 0.38
N ILE A 185 -2.28 -9.39 0.12
CA ILE A 185 -2.85 -9.32 -1.22
C ILE A 185 -3.84 -8.15 -1.25
N GLU A 186 -3.77 -7.35 -2.30
CA GLU A 186 -4.59 -6.16 -2.46
C GLU A 186 -5.04 -5.93 -3.91
N THR A 187 -5.82 -4.89 -4.16
CA THR A 187 -6.27 -4.54 -5.51
C THR A 187 -5.62 -3.30 -6.09
N ASP A 188 -5.35 -2.30 -5.28
CA ASP A 188 -5.00 -0.94 -5.71
C ASP A 188 -6.08 -0.28 -6.60
N SER A 189 -7.36 -0.65 -6.39
CA SER A 189 -8.48 -0.12 -7.18
C SER A 189 -8.66 1.40 -7.02
N PRO A 190 -8.90 2.13 -8.11
CA PRO A 190 -9.32 1.70 -9.46
C PRO A 190 -8.19 1.39 -10.42
N TYR A 191 -6.95 1.35 -9.98
CA TYR A 191 -5.76 1.12 -10.78
C TYR A 191 -5.36 -0.35 -10.85
N LEU A 192 -4.42 -0.70 -11.73
CA LEU A 192 -3.70 -1.96 -11.77
C LEU A 192 -4.60 -3.22 -11.83
N ALA A 193 -5.67 -3.19 -12.64
CA ALA A 193 -6.52 -4.37 -12.82
C ALA A 193 -5.69 -5.60 -13.25
N PRO A 194 -5.81 -6.77 -12.55
CA PRO A 194 -5.02 -7.95 -12.85
C PRO A 194 -5.37 -8.55 -14.21
N VAL A 195 -4.48 -9.39 -14.74
CA VAL A 195 -4.81 -10.22 -15.91
C VAL A 195 -5.94 -11.20 -15.53
N PRO A 196 -7.02 -11.36 -16.35
CA PRO A 196 -7.14 -10.92 -17.74
C PRO A 196 -7.74 -9.51 -17.93
N HIS A 197 -7.97 -8.75 -16.87
CA HIS A 197 -8.66 -7.46 -16.92
C HIS A 197 -7.72 -6.25 -17.09
N ARG A 198 -6.43 -6.47 -17.31
CA ARG A 198 -5.44 -5.41 -17.53
C ARG A 198 -5.92 -4.38 -18.57
N GLY A 199 -5.78 -3.08 -18.22
CA GLY A 199 -6.23 -1.96 -19.06
C GLY A 199 -7.69 -1.55 -18.86
N LYS A 200 -8.42 -2.24 -17.95
CA LYS A 200 -9.76 -1.83 -17.52
C LYS A 200 -9.67 -1.15 -16.14
N VAL A 201 -10.73 -0.46 -15.75
CA VAL A 201 -10.87 0.03 -14.37
C VAL A 201 -10.92 -1.17 -13.44
N ASN A 202 -10.04 -1.15 -12.41
CA ASN A 202 -9.98 -2.22 -11.43
C ASN A 202 -11.15 -2.15 -10.44
N SER A 203 -11.44 -3.28 -9.81
CA SER A 203 -12.50 -3.44 -8.81
C SER A 203 -12.02 -4.36 -7.70
N SER A 204 -12.50 -4.17 -6.48
CA SER A 204 -12.17 -5.01 -5.33
C SER A 204 -12.47 -6.50 -5.56
N VAL A 205 -13.48 -6.85 -6.36
CA VAL A 205 -13.76 -8.24 -6.75
C VAL A 205 -12.63 -8.89 -7.56
N TYR A 206 -11.83 -8.11 -8.26
CA TYR A 206 -10.72 -8.66 -9.06
C TYR A 206 -9.53 -9.12 -8.22
N VAL A 207 -9.55 -8.92 -6.91
CA VAL A 207 -8.53 -9.46 -6.01
C VAL A 207 -8.42 -10.99 -6.13
N GLU A 208 -9.50 -11.69 -6.49
CA GLU A 208 -9.49 -13.14 -6.71
C GLU A 208 -8.46 -13.59 -7.74
N PHE A 209 -8.22 -12.78 -8.79
CA PHE A 209 -7.21 -13.10 -9.81
C PHE A 209 -5.79 -13.01 -9.26
N VAL A 210 -5.55 -12.10 -8.31
CA VAL A 210 -4.26 -11.98 -7.63
C VAL A 210 -4.05 -13.18 -6.70
N TYR A 211 -5.07 -13.54 -5.90
CA TYR A 211 -5.04 -14.74 -5.06
C TYR A 211 -4.77 -16.00 -5.88
N ASN A 212 -5.49 -16.21 -6.97
CA ASN A 212 -5.31 -17.37 -7.85
C ASN A 212 -3.90 -17.43 -8.42
N PHE A 213 -3.35 -16.29 -8.87
CA PHE A 213 -2.02 -16.21 -9.43
C PHE A 213 -0.93 -16.54 -8.41
N VAL A 214 -0.98 -15.92 -7.23
CA VAL A 214 -0.01 -16.13 -6.16
C VAL A 214 -0.11 -17.55 -5.58
N ALA A 215 -1.32 -18.02 -5.31
CA ALA A 215 -1.57 -19.36 -4.79
C ALA A 215 -1.05 -20.47 -5.73
N ASN A 216 -1.24 -20.30 -7.04
CA ASN A 216 -0.71 -21.23 -8.05
C ASN A 216 0.82 -21.30 -7.99
N ILE A 217 1.53 -20.18 -7.87
CA ILE A 217 3.00 -20.15 -7.75
C ILE A 217 3.48 -20.80 -6.46
N LEU A 218 2.73 -20.62 -5.36
CA LEU A 218 3.04 -21.20 -4.05
C LEU A 218 2.60 -22.67 -3.92
N ASN A 219 1.87 -23.20 -4.91
CA ASN A 219 1.29 -24.54 -4.90
C ASN A 219 0.40 -24.80 -3.66
N ILE A 220 -0.43 -23.83 -3.32
CA ILE A 220 -1.47 -23.91 -2.29
C ILE A 220 -2.83 -23.51 -2.88
N SER A 221 -3.95 -23.82 -2.17
CA SER A 221 -5.24 -23.33 -2.66
C SER A 221 -5.44 -21.85 -2.38
N PRO A 222 -6.19 -21.10 -3.22
CA PRO A 222 -6.52 -19.71 -2.97
C PRO A 222 -7.23 -19.48 -1.63
N GLU A 223 -8.07 -20.44 -1.18
CA GLU A 223 -8.75 -20.40 0.10
C GLU A 223 -7.75 -20.46 1.27
N ASN A 224 -6.75 -21.36 1.18
CA ASN A 224 -5.71 -21.43 2.20
C ASN A 224 -4.87 -20.14 2.24
N LEU A 225 -4.52 -19.59 1.07
CA LEU A 225 -3.81 -18.31 1.00
C LEU A 225 -4.66 -17.18 1.62
N SER A 226 -5.97 -17.16 1.36
CA SER A 226 -6.84 -16.12 1.92
C SER A 226 -6.92 -16.19 3.45
N LEU A 227 -6.96 -17.38 4.05
CA LEU A 227 -6.93 -17.54 5.51
C LEU A 227 -5.62 -17.01 6.13
N ILE A 228 -4.50 -17.26 5.46
CA ILE A 228 -3.19 -16.75 5.90
C ILE A 228 -3.15 -15.21 5.82
N VAL A 229 -3.57 -14.67 4.68
CA VAL A 229 -3.60 -13.20 4.47
C VAL A 229 -4.55 -12.52 5.45
N ASP A 230 -5.74 -13.09 5.70
CA ASP A 230 -6.68 -12.58 6.69
C ASP A 230 -6.05 -12.53 8.09
N GLN A 231 -5.28 -13.56 8.48
CA GLN A 231 -4.58 -13.57 9.75
C GLN A 231 -3.50 -12.48 9.79
N ASN A 232 -2.74 -12.29 8.72
CA ASN A 232 -1.73 -11.24 8.62
C ASN A 232 -2.35 -9.84 8.73
N ILE A 233 -3.48 -9.61 8.05
CA ILE A 233 -4.26 -8.37 8.14
C ILE A 233 -4.69 -8.10 9.59
N ARG A 234 -5.26 -9.11 10.27
CA ARG A 234 -5.69 -8.98 11.67
C ARG A 234 -4.54 -8.67 12.61
N ASN A 235 -3.39 -9.33 12.41
CA ASN A 235 -2.20 -9.10 13.23
C ASN A 235 -1.63 -7.68 13.02
N LEU A 236 -1.62 -7.19 11.79
CA LEU A 236 -1.05 -5.89 11.45
C LEU A 236 -1.96 -4.73 11.87
N PHE A 237 -3.25 -4.80 11.55
CA PHE A 237 -4.19 -3.68 11.75
C PHE A 237 -4.96 -3.75 13.07
N ILE A 238 -4.70 -4.76 13.91
CA ILE A 238 -5.37 -4.94 15.21
C ILE A 238 -6.91 -4.89 15.05
N LEU A 239 -7.45 -5.74 14.15
CA LEU A 239 -8.86 -5.79 13.77
C LEU A 239 -9.65 -6.83 14.60
#